data_dd3a67532ee28480212660b9f4a94ab4
#
_entry.id   dd3a67532ee28480212660b9f4a94ab4
#
_cell.length_a   1.000
_cell.length_b   1.000
_cell.length_c   1.000
_cell.angle_alpha   90.00
_cell.angle_beta   90.00
_cell.angle_gamma   90.00
#
_symmetry.space_group_name_H-M   'P 1'
#
loop_
_entity.id
_entity.type
_entity.pdbx_description
1 polymer ?
#
loop_
_entity_poly.entity_id
_entity_poly.type
_entity_poly.pdbx_seq_one_letter_code
_entity_poly.pdbx_strand_id
1 'polypeptide(L)'
;MVKEKKGKSKLVKRIVAIVVGVPLLVLLAVLLFNLPKILYFGRNMWMSIDTGHKMVDTTMTMEQKLSDLDYMYEIVCLENPQKELFEQAYGISYDEIHERYREYVKNSKSDYEYFSYLACFLAILPGEHNAMSLPDYSRISGFNLSEISATQKMKNYQYSWKENFRDDVEEYRQYSLIGFRYVDGKYYNVTADSIYFNFVSDYKDGQLLTFDGKDPKDLCFDFLERSSPAYDKGNDCYFRDTLWFNNGIGTEHTIELLMPDGNIITTTVYESPAYDMPWADSPRTYPELMPDAGSSDETDAVPDDAPQTYRIAKDPERKLVYLESLSCNEGEAARLVEDLTNALAEVDADTVIIDIRSNKGGTTGYCSTVLSAVFSHDYHYSGDVIGCKNSHTKRYYNDLFYRFFCDTTIKFSGDCFTYTENFDVTGNAPKDYKIYLLTSQESFSSADLMARMCKDYDNAVLIGTNTKGEGICGTSFHCYLPESRFEFLYNPTVNTI
;
A
#
# COMPACT_ATOMS: atom_id res chain seq x y z
N MET A 1 29.23 -72.55 -5.56
CA MET A 1 28.72 -71.92 -4.35
C MET A 1 29.36 -70.56 -3.97
N VAL A 2 30.67 -70.32 -4.15
CA VAL A 2 31.30 -69.05 -3.75
C VAL A 2 30.96 -67.87 -4.67
N LYS A 3 30.75 -68.05 -5.99
CA LYS A 3 30.36 -67.00 -6.94
C LYS A 3 28.91 -66.52 -6.74
N GLU A 4 28.01 -67.37 -6.34
CA GLU A 4 26.58 -67.06 -6.10
C GLU A 4 26.38 -66.18 -4.85
N LYS A 5 27.14 -66.46 -3.75
CA LYS A 5 27.13 -65.63 -2.55
C LYS A 5 27.64 -64.19 -2.79
N LYS A 6 28.65 -63.98 -3.70
CA LYS A 6 29.14 -62.64 -4.05
C LYS A 6 28.14 -61.83 -4.86
N GLY A 7 27.36 -62.49 -5.73
CA GLY A 7 26.28 -61.84 -6.49
C GLY A 7 25.13 -61.36 -5.63
N LYS A 8 24.67 -62.20 -4.71
CA LYS A 8 23.61 -61.82 -3.76
C LYS A 8 24.01 -60.66 -2.83
N SER A 9 25.27 -60.64 -2.36
CA SER A 9 25.80 -59.56 -1.54
C SER A 9 25.85 -58.21 -2.29
N LYS A 10 26.22 -58.21 -3.60
CA LYS A 10 26.21 -56.98 -4.42
C LYS A 10 24.79 -56.50 -4.72
N LEU A 11 23.84 -57.39 -4.95
CA LEU A 11 22.44 -57.04 -5.18
C LEU A 11 21.82 -56.42 -3.93
N VAL A 12 22.04 -57.03 -2.75
CA VAL A 12 21.57 -56.50 -1.47
C VAL A 12 22.13 -55.10 -1.21
N LYS A 13 23.43 -54.89 -1.42
CA LYS A 13 24.06 -53.56 -1.29
C LYS A 13 23.47 -52.53 -2.23
N ARG A 14 23.13 -52.87 -3.48
CA ARG A 14 22.44 -51.98 -4.44
C ARG A 14 21.02 -51.67 -4.01
N ILE A 15 20.27 -52.67 -3.54
CA ILE A 15 18.92 -52.49 -3.03
C ILE A 15 18.93 -51.58 -1.79
N VAL A 16 19.84 -51.79 -0.84
CA VAL A 16 20.00 -50.93 0.34
C VAL A 16 20.40 -49.50 -0.07
N ALA A 17 21.33 -49.35 -1.01
CA ALA A 17 21.71 -48.04 -1.53
C ALA A 17 20.56 -47.29 -2.21
N ILE A 18 19.65 -47.98 -2.90
CA ILE A 18 18.47 -47.39 -3.50
C ILE A 18 17.39 -47.10 -2.43
N VAL A 19 17.09 -48.07 -1.59
CA VAL A 19 15.99 -47.97 -0.59
C VAL A 19 16.32 -46.98 0.52
N VAL A 20 17.58 -46.76 0.85
CA VAL A 20 18.02 -45.80 1.88
C VAL A 20 18.55 -44.52 1.23
N GLY A 21 19.32 -44.65 0.19
CA GLY A 21 19.99 -43.50 -0.45
C GLY A 21 19.02 -42.56 -1.17
N VAL A 22 18.00 -43.10 -1.86
CA VAL A 22 17.02 -42.27 -2.55
C VAL A 22 16.16 -41.47 -1.55
N PRO A 23 15.58 -42.06 -0.49
CA PRO A 23 14.87 -41.28 0.54
C PRO A 23 15.75 -40.25 1.24
N LEU A 24 17.03 -40.57 1.45
CA LEU A 24 17.97 -39.66 2.09
C LEU A 24 18.28 -38.46 1.16
N LEU A 25 18.43 -38.70 -0.13
CA LEU A 25 18.60 -37.66 -1.14
C LEU A 25 17.34 -36.80 -1.27
N VAL A 26 16.17 -37.39 -1.26
CA VAL A 26 14.90 -36.68 -1.26
C VAL A 26 14.75 -35.84 0.00
N LEU A 27 15.05 -36.39 1.19
CA LEU A 27 15.04 -35.65 2.45
C LEU A 27 16.05 -34.50 2.41
N LEU A 28 17.24 -34.72 1.89
CA LEU A 28 18.26 -33.68 1.75
C LEU A 28 17.81 -32.59 0.78
N ALA A 29 17.19 -32.98 -0.35
CA ALA A 29 16.61 -32.02 -1.29
C ALA A 29 15.48 -31.20 -0.68
N VAL A 30 14.57 -31.84 0.08
CA VAL A 30 13.50 -31.17 0.82
C VAL A 30 14.07 -30.23 1.89
N LEU A 31 15.09 -30.64 2.63
CA LEU A 31 15.77 -29.79 3.61
C LEU A 31 16.46 -28.61 2.94
N LEU A 32 17.19 -28.83 1.84
CA LEU A 32 17.85 -27.76 1.10
C LEU A 32 16.83 -26.78 0.48
N PHE A 33 15.72 -27.30 -0.03
CA PHE A 33 14.63 -26.50 -0.57
C PHE A 33 13.93 -25.64 0.51
N ASN A 34 13.78 -26.19 1.72
CA ASN A 34 13.18 -25.47 2.84
C ASN A 34 14.21 -24.74 3.72
N LEU A 35 15.51 -24.93 3.50
CA LEU A 35 16.56 -24.25 4.24
C LEU A 35 16.37 -22.73 4.30
N PRO A 36 15.99 -22.06 3.20
CA PRO A 36 15.65 -20.64 3.23
C PRO A 36 14.55 -20.30 4.24
N LYS A 37 13.46 -21.08 4.24
CA LYS A 37 12.34 -20.89 5.18
C LYS A 37 12.74 -21.16 6.63
N ILE A 38 13.54 -22.19 6.84
CA ILE A 38 14.03 -22.57 8.19
C ILE A 38 14.97 -21.50 8.74
N LEU A 39 15.88 -20.99 7.91
CA LEU A 39 16.79 -19.91 8.29
C LEU A 39 16.05 -18.58 8.49
N TYR A 40 15.05 -18.30 7.66
CA TYR A 40 14.19 -17.13 7.82
C TYR A 40 13.36 -17.21 9.10
N PHE A 41 12.76 -18.37 9.39
CA PHE A 41 12.01 -18.61 10.63
C PHE A 41 12.93 -18.53 11.86
N GLY A 42 14.10 -19.17 11.80
CA GLY A 42 15.11 -19.08 12.84
C GLY A 42 15.58 -17.66 13.07
N ARG A 43 15.77 -16.88 12.00
CA ARG A 43 16.11 -15.45 12.06
C ARG A 43 15.02 -14.64 12.76
N ASN A 44 13.76 -14.82 12.38
CA ASN A 44 12.63 -14.12 13.00
C ASN A 44 12.47 -14.48 14.47
N MET A 45 12.71 -15.74 14.84
CA MET A 45 12.71 -16.18 16.22
C MET A 45 13.84 -15.55 17.05
N TRP A 46 15.04 -15.38 16.46
CA TRP A 46 16.15 -14.66 17.09
C TRP A 46 15.89 -13.15 17.20
N MET A 47 15.21 -12.59 16.24
CA MET A 47 14.82 -11.18 16.23
C MET A 47 13.74 -10.86 17.26
N SER A 48 12.89 -11.83 17.61
CA SER A 48 11.88 -11.68 18.66
C SER A 48 12.45 -11.74 20.08
N ILE A 49 13.67 -12.24 20.25
CA ILE A 49 14.37 -12.18 21.54
C ILE A 49 14.83 -10.73 21.74
N ASP A 50 14.27 -10.06 22.72
CA ASP A 50 14.68 -8.72 23.09
C ASP A 50 16.11 -8.76 23.65
N THR A 51 17.08 -8.45 22.79
CA THR A 51 18.51 -8.40 23.15
C THR A 51 18.91 -7.06 23.75
N GLY A 52 17.92 -6.19 24.02
CA GLY A 52 18.15 -4.80 24.45
C GLY A 52 18.64 -3.94 23.29
N HIS A 53 18.04 -2.76 23.15
CA HIS A 53 18.47 -1.78 22.15
C HIS A 53 19.61 -0.93 22.71
N LYS A 54 20.59 -0.63 21.85
CA LYS A 54 21.67 0.31 22.17
C LYS A 54 21.43 1.57 21.38
N MET A 55 21.50 2.70 22.06
CA MET A 55 21.53 4.00 21.38
C MET A 55 22.71 4.05 20.41
N VAL A 56 22.46 4.52 19.21
CA VAL A 56 23.47 4.84 18.21
C VAL A 56 23.40 6.32 17.91
N ASP A 57 24.51 6.89 17.46
CA ASP A 57 24.55 8.29 17.06
C ASP A 57 23.76 8.45 15.75
N THR A 58 22.70 9.25 15.82
CA THR A 58 21.85 9.65 14.69
C THR A 58 22.02 11.11 14.34
N THR A 59 22.99 11.81 14.97
CA THR A 59 23.31 13.20 14.64
C THR A 59 23.82 13.28 13.20
N MET A 60 23.15 14.10 12.39
CA MET A 60 23.49 14.30 10.98
C MET A 60 23.89 15.74 10.71
N THR A 61 24.94 15.90 9.90
CA THR A 61 25.26 17.20 9.33
C THR A 61 24.28 17.54 8.20
N MET A 62 24.16 18.81 7.86
CA MET A 62 23.35 19.25 6.72
C MET A 62 23.80 18.60 5.40
N GLU A 63 25.12 18.42 5.23
CA GLU A 63 25.68 17.76 4.05
C GLU A 63 25.20 16.30 3.95
N GLN A 64 25.15 15.58 5.06
CA GLN A 64 24.64 14.21 5.10
C GLN A 64 23.13 14.15 4.81
N LYS A 65 22.34 15.08 5.34
CA LYS A 65 20.91 15.17 5.04
C LYS A 65 20.64 15.43 3.55
N LEU A 66 21.43 16.32 2.95
CA LEU A 66 21.33 16.58 1.51
C LEU A 66 21.81 15.37 0.67
N SER A 67 22.85 14.66 1.12
CA SER A 67 23.33 13.45 0.47
C SER A 67 22.26 12.36 0.39
N ASP A 68 21.46 12.21 1.44
CA ASP A 68 20.35 11.26 1.45
C ASP A 68 19.24 11.64 0.45
N LEU A 69 18.88 12.93 0.39
CA LEU A 69 17.90 13.41 -0.60
C LEU A 69 18.42 13.23 -2.03
N ASP A 70 19.68 13.58 -2.29
CA ASP A 70 20.31 13.44 -3.61
C ASP A 70 20.35 11.97 -4.06
N TYR A 71 20.66 11.07 -3.13
CA TYR A 71 20.65 9.63 -3.38
C TYR A 71 19.23 9.11 -3.73
N MET A 72 18.21 9.52 -2.97
CA MET A 72 16.82 9.16 -3.24
C MET A 72 16.39 9.67 -4.62
N TYR A 73 16.70 10.94 -4.93
CA TYR A 73 16.42 11.55 -6.24
C TYR A 73 17.08 10.77 -7.38
N GLU A 74 18.36 10.39 -7.24
CA GLU A 74 19.07 9.63 -8.26
C GLU A 74 18.38 8.29 -8.54
N ILE A 75 18.05 7.52 -7.50
CA ILE A 75 17.34 6.24 -7.62
C ILE A 75 16.02 6.43 -8.34
N VAL A 76 15.20 7.35 -7.85
CA VAL A 76 13.87 7.61 -8.36
C VAL A 76 13.87 8.07 -9.81
N CYS A 77 14.73 9.01 -10.15
CA CYS A 77 14.85 9.50 -11.53
C CYS A 77 15.33 8.45 -12.52
N LEU A 78 16.22 7.55 -12.07
CA LEU A 78 16.75 6.47 -12.92
C LEU A 78 15.72 5.35 -13.15
N GLU A 79 14.79 5.16 -12.24
CA GLU A 79 13.97 3.96 -12.21
C GLU A 79 12.49 4.21 -12.49
N ASN A 80 12.04 5.46 -12.49
CA ASN A 80 10.65 5.79 -12.74
C ASN A 80 10.28 5.75 -14.23
N PRO A 81 9.50 4.76 -14.69
CA PRO A 81 9.10 4.66 -16.09
C PRO A 81 8.09 5.73 -16.51
N GLN A 82 7.50 6.47 -15.57
CA GLN A 82 6.52 7.53 -15.82
C GLN A 82 7.13 8.93 -15.77
N LYS A 83 8.45 9.07 -15.56
CA LYS A 83 9.09 10.39 -15.36
C LYS A 83 8.71 11.39 -16.45
N GLU A 84 8.93 11.03 -17.71
CA GLU A 84 8.65 11.93 -18.83
C GLU A 84 7.16 12.28 -18.97
N LEU A 85 6.27 11.30 -18.72
CA LEU A 85 4.83 11.53 -18.77
C LEU A 85 4.39 12.47 -17.64
N PHE A 86 4.95 12.29 -16.45
CA PHE A 86 4.72 13.16 -15.31
C PHE A 86 5.16 14.59 -15.64
N GLU A 87 6.39 14.80 -16.08
CA GLU A 87 6.94 16.12 -16.39
C GLU A 87 6.11 16.83 -17.50
N GLN A 88 5.65 16.08 -18.51
CA GLN A 88 4.79 16.62 -19.55
C GLN A 88 3.39 16.96 -19.03
N ALA A 89 2.81 16.10 -18.21
CA ALA A 89 1.46 16.29 -17.68
C ALA A 89 1.37 17.49 -16.73
N TYR A 90 2.41 17.66 -15.91
CA TYR A 90 2.41 18.63 -14.81
C TYR A 90 3.17 19.91 -15.13
N GLY A 91 3.97 19.94 -16.19
CA GLY A 91 4.76 21.10 -16.59
C GLY A 91 5.86 21.49 -15.61
N ILE A 92 6.24 20.56 -14.73
CA ILE A 92 7.32 20.71 -13.76
C ILE A 92 8.29 19.54 -13.86
N SER A 93 9.59 19.81 -13.84
CA SER A 93 10.59 18.77 -13.88
C SER A 93 10.92 18.21 -12.49
N TYR A 94 11.37 16.95 -12.45
CA TYR A 94 11.89 16.38 -11.21
C TYR A 94 13.11 17.13 -10.68
N ASP A 95 13.90 17.74 -11.55
CA ASP A 95 15.05 18.58 -11.17
C ASP A 95 14.57 19.81 -10.37
N GLU A 96 13.51 20.47 -10.83
CA GLU A 96 12.91 21.62 -10.11
C GLU A 96 12.33 21.20 -8.76
N ILE A 97 11.66 20.06 -8.72
CA ILE A 97 11.14 19.47 -7.48
C ILE A 97 12.30 19.18 -6.51
N HIS A 98 13.35 18.51 -7.00
CA HIS A 98 14.52 18.18 -6.21
C HIS A 98 15.19 19.42 -5.60
N GLU A 99 15.44 20.48 -6.40
CA GLU A 99 16.01 21.72 -5.89
C GLU A 99 15.12 22.39 -4.84
N ARG A 100 13.79 22.35 -5.00
CA ARG A 100 12.86 22.85 -3.99
C ARG A 100 12.98 22.08 -2.68
N TYR A 101 13.05 20.76 -2.72
CA TYR A 101 13.22 19.94 -1.53
C TYR A 101 14.60 20.05 -0.90
N ARG A 102 15.64 20.33 -1.68
CA ARG A 102 16.96 20.68 -1.13
C ARG A 102 16.87 21.94 -0.24
N GLU A 103 16.10 22.93 -0.65
CA GLU A 103 15.89 24.13 0.18
C GLU A 103 15.05 23.82 1.44
N TYR A 104 14.02 22.97 1.34
CA TYR A 104 13.28 22.52 2.52
C TYR A 104 14.18 21.75 3.51
N VAL A 105 14.97 20.82 3.04
CA VAL A 105 15.92 20.06 3.88
C VAL A 105 16.95 20.99 4.53
N LYS A 106 17.50 21.98 3.81
CA LYS A 106 18.41 22.97 4.37
C LYS A 106 17.80 23.80 5.48
N ASN A 107 16.53 24.05 5.44
CA ASN A 107 15.80 24.86 6.39
C ASN A 107 15.08 24.04 7.47
N SER A 108 15.23 22.72 7.46
CA SER A 108 14.61 21.84 8.45
C SER A 108 15.07 22.17 9.86
N LYS A 109 14.13 22.33 10.78
CA LYS A 109 14.38 22.72 12.18
C LYS A 109 14.64 21.51 13.07
N SER A 110 14.18 20.33 12.64
CA SER A 110 14.30 19.09 13.38
C SER A 110 14.61 17.90 12.47
N ASP A 111 14.99 16.78 13.05
CA ASP A 111 15.21 15.54 12.31
C ASP A 111 13.89 14.93 11.84
N TYR A 112 12.80 15.18 12.56
CA TYR A 112 11.46 14.78 12.14
C TYR A 112 10.97 15.56 10.90
N GLU A 113 11.21 16.86 10.89
CA GLU A 113 10.93 17.71 9.72
C GLU A 113 11.74 17.26 8.49
N TYR A 114 13.02 16.97 8.68
CA TYR A 114 13.86 16.40 7.63
C TYR A 114 13.31 15.07 7.09
N PHE A 115 12.94 14.14 7.96
CA PHE A 115 12.30 12.89 7.58
C PHE A 115 10.99 13.13 6.78
N SER A 116 10.18 14.08 7.24
CA SER A 116 8.92 14.44 6.61
C SER A 116 9.12 14.98 5.19
N TYR A 117 10.15 15.83 5.00
CA TYR A 117 10.47 16.34 3.65
C TYR A 117 10.93 15.23 2.70
N LEU A 118 11.71 14.27 3.16
CA LEU A 118 12.07 13.10 2.36
C LEU A 118 10.84 12.27 1.99
N ALA A 119 9.94 12.06 2.94
CA ALA A 119 8.70 11.32 2.72
C ALA A 119 7.78 12.03 1.73
N CYS A 120 7.65 13.34 1.84
CA CYS A 120 6.89 14.15 0.90
C CYS A 120 7.51 14.14 -0.51
N PHE A 121 8.83 14.25 -0.62
CA PHE A 121 9.51 14.13 -1.90
C PHE A 121 9.22 12.79 -2.59
N LEU A 122 9.28 11.70 -1.85
CA LEU A 122 8.95 10.37 -2.37
C LEU A 122 7.47 10.25 -2.80
N ALA A 123 6.56 10.88 -2.06
CA ALA A 123 5.12 10.81 -2.31
C ALA A 123 4.66 11.58 -3.57
N ILE A 124 5.49 12.46 -4.13
CA ILE A 124 5.21 13.15 -5.40
C ILE A 124 5.28 12.19 -6.58
N LEU A 125 6.05 11.14 -6.44
CA LEU A 125 6.20 10.18 -7.52
C LEU A 125 4.87 9.51 -7.82
N PRO A 126 4.53 9.32 -9.11
CA PRO A 126 3.42 8.48 -9.48
C PRO A 126 3.59 7.10 -8.85
N GLY A 127 2.55 6.64 -8.18
CA GLY A 127 2.58 5.34 -7.51
C GLY A 127 2.42 5.47 -5.99
N GLU A 128 1.36 4.86 -5.49
CA GLU A 128 0.98 4.91 -4.08
C GLU A 128 1.62 3.79 -3.24
N HIS A 129 2.35 2.87 -3.88
CA HIS A 129 3.18 1.88 -3.17
C HIS A 129 4.54 2.44 -2.76
N ASN A 130 4.75 3.75 -2.94
CA ASN A 130 5.91 4.44 -2.43
C ASN A 130 5.68 4.78 -0.96
N ALA A 131 6.60 4.42 -0.11
CA ALA A 131 6.48 4.68 1.33
C ALA A 131 7.86 4.91 1.94
N MET A 132 7.90 5.75 2.96
CA MET A 132 9.10 5.98 3.75
C MET A 132 8.89 5.48 5.18
N SER A 133 9.91 4.88 5.76
CA SER A 133 9.88 4.38 7.12
C SER A 133 11.21 4.56 7.84
N LEU A 134 11.16 4.47 9.15
CA LEU A 134 12.38 4.30 9.94
C LEU A 134 13.07 3.00 9.56
N PRO A 135 14.39 2.87 9.82
CA PRO A 135 15.13 1.67 9.48
C PRO A 135 14.40 0.40 9.90
N ASP A 136 13.90 -0.36 8.94
CA ASP A 136 13.21 -1.63 9.20
C ASP A 136 14.14 -2.79 8.81
N TYR A 137 14.35 -3.66 9.75
CA TYR A 137 15.18 -4.85 9.61
C TYR A 137 14.39 -6.09 9.22
N SER A 138 13.05 -6.04 9.31
CA SER A 138 12.20 -7.22 9.09
C SER A 138 12.25 -7.74 7.66
N ARG A 139 12.61 -6.87 6.74
CA ARG A 139 12.62 -7.12 5.29
C ARG A 139 14.00 -7.34 4.68
N ILE A 140 15.07 -7.26 5.49
CA ILE A 140 16.41 -7.58 5.00
C ILE A 140 16.44 -9.07 4.67
N SER A 141 16.39 -9.38 3.38
CA SER A 141 16.43 -10.75 2.86
C SER A 141 17.85 -11.16 2.53
N GLY A 142 18.40 -12.10 3.27
CA GLY A 142 19.69 -12.71 2.95
C GLY A 142 20.10 -13.77 3.98
N PHE A 143 20.98 -14.67 3.54
CA PHE A 143 21.34 -15.89 4.28
C PHE A 143 22.74 -15.84 4.92
N ASN A 144 23.24 -14.66 5.23
CA ASN A 144 24.64 -14.51 5.59
C ASN A 144 24.75 -14.06 7.05
N LEU A 145 25.69 -14.62 7.80
CA LEU A 145 25.93 -14.28 9.20
C LEU A 145 26.24 -12.81 9.44
N SER A 146 26.79 -12.11 8.44
CA SER A 146 26.99 -10.66 8.46
C SER A 146 25.68 -9.88 8.56
N GLU A 147 24.56 -10.42 8.08
CA GLU A 147 23.25 -9.78 8.11
C GLU A 147 22.59 -9.81 9.48
N ILE A 148 22.90 -10.81 10.33
CA ILE A 148 22.44 -10.82 11.73
C ILE A 148 23.00 -9.59 12.46
N SER A 149 24.27 -9.29 12.24
CA SER A 149 24.90 -8.09 12.80
C SER A 149 24.32 -6.80 12.21
N ALA A 150 24.07 -6.78 10.90
CA ALA A 150 23.43 -5.65 10.23
C ALA A 150 22.02 -5.41 10.74
N THR A 151 21.24 -6.48 10.95
CA THR A 151 19.90 -6.43 11.52
C THR A 151 19.87 -5.80 12.91
N GLN A 152 20.77 -6.22 13.81
CA GLN A 152 20.84 -5.64 15.15
C GLN A 152 21.25 -4.15 15.10
N LYS A 153 22.13 -3.81 14.17
CA LYS A 153 22.50 -2.41 13.93
C LYS A 153 21.32 -1.57 13.46
N MET A 154 20.51 -2.11 12.54
CA MET A 154 19.30 -1.42 12.06
C MET A 154 18.27 -1.24 13.16
N LYS A 155 18.05 -2.25 14.03
CA LYS A 155 17.20 -2.13 15.21
C LYS A 155 17.65 -0.97 16.13
N ASN A 156 18.94 -0.85 16.34
CA ASN A 156 19.47 0.23 17.17
C ASN A 156 19.23 1.60 16.52
N TYR A 157 19.40 1.73 15.19
CA TYR A 157 19.06 2.94 14.46
C TYR A 157 17.57 3.27 14.55
N GLN A 158 16.69 2.30 14.32
CA GLN A 158 15.24 2.49 14.44
C GLN A 158 14.85 3.00 15.84
N TYR A 159 15.40 2.38 16.88
CA TYR A 159 15.15 2.79 18.25
C TYR A 159 15.66 4.22 18.52
N SER A 160 16.88 4.56 18.09
CA SER A 160 17.45 5.90 18.30
C SER A 160 16.65 6.97 17.56
N TRP A 161 16.22 6.71 16.32
CA TRP A 161 15.36 7.63 15.59
C TRP A 161 13.98 7.82 16.23
N LYS A 162 13.37 6.75 16.75
CA LYS A 162 12.10 6.86 17.49
C LYS A 162 12.24 7.76 18.72
N GLU A 163 13.34 7.62 19.46
CA GLU A 163 13.60 8.47 20.61
C GLU A 163 13.84 9.92 20.20
N ASN A 164 14.59 10.17 19.12
CA ASN A 164 14.82 11.53 18.60
C ASN A 164 13.53 12.21 18.12
N PHE A 165 12.63 11.44 17.50
CA PHE A 165 11.38 11.99 16.97
C PHE A 165 10.28 12.17 18.01
N ARG A 166 10.41 11.55 19.19
CA ARG A 166 9.34 11.51 20.18
C ARG A 166 8.85 12.89 20.59
N ASP A 167 9.76 13.78 20.88
CA ASP A 167 9.41 15.11 21.38
C ASP A 167 8.79 15.97 20.26
N ASP A 168 9.33 15.88 19.05
CA ASP A 168 8.79 16.57 17.87
C ASP A 168 7.37 16.07 17.53
N VAL A 169 7.15 14.75 17.51
CA VAL A 169 5.85 14.14 17.25
C VAL A 169 4.82 14.55 18.30
N GLU A 170 5.21 14.62 19.58
CA GLU A 170 4.32 15.07 20.65
C GLU A 170 3.95 16.55 20.50
N GLU A 171 4.88 17.38 20.06
CA GLU A 171 4.60 18.78 19.73
C GLU A 171 3.57 18.89 18.60
N TYR A 172 3.77 18.16 17.50
CA TYR A 172 2.85 18.16 16.36
C TYR A 172 1.44 17.64 16.71
N ARG A 173 1.31 16.71 17.66
CA ARG A 173 0.03 16.20 18.13
C ARG A 173 -0.83 17.21 18.88
N GLN A 174 -0.26 18.29 19.35
CA GLN A 174 -0.98 19.32 20.10
C GLN A 174 -1.80 20.25 19.21
N TYR A 175 -1.55 20.25 17.90
CA TYR A 175 -2.18 21.17 16.96
C TYR A 175 -3.36 20.55 16.23
N SER A 176 -4.36 21.39 15.96
CA SER A 176 -5.55 20.99 15.20
C SER A 176 -5.20 20.80 13.73
N LEU A 177 -5.63 19.71 13.14
CA LEU A 177 -5.57 19.49 11.70
C LEU A 177 -6.85 19.99 11.03
N ILE A 178 -6.70 20.71 9.93
CA ILE A 178 -7.80 21.09 9.05
C ILE A 178 -7.56 20.36 7.72
N GLY A 179 -8.55 19.57 7.29
CA GLY A 179 -8.48 18.82 6.06
C GLY A 179 -9.61 19.19 5.11
N PHE A 180 -9.28 19.20 3.83
CA PHE A 180 -10.24 19.41 2.76
C PHE A 180 -10.21 18.20 1.83
N ARG A 181 -11.38 17.64 1.55
CA ARG A 181 -11.53 16.54 0.57
C ARG A 181 -12.05 17.10 -0.75
N TYR A 182 -11.47 16.62 -1.83
CA TYR A 182 -11.96 16.90 -3.17
C TYR A 182 -13.26 16.13 -3.45
N VAL A 183 -14.28 16.83 -3.88
CA VAL A 183 -15.56 16.25 -4.29
C VAL A 183 -16.07 17.04 -5.50
N ASP A 184 -16.16 16.39 -6.66
CA ASP A 184 -16.76 16.93 -7.88
C ASP A 184 -16.29 18.37 -8.23
N GLY A 185 -15.00 18.53 -8.36
CA GLY A 185 -14.38 19.81 -8.75
C GLY A 185 -14.16 20.81 -7.63
N LYS A 186 -14.47 20.46 -6.36
CA LYS A 186 -14.42 21.37 -5.22
C LYS A 186 -13.78 20.71 -4.01
N TYR A 187 -13.25 21.52 -3.11
CA TYR A 187 -12.70 21.07 -1.84
C TYR A 187 -13.63 21.44 -0.68
N TYR A 188 -13.99 20.44 0.13
CA TYR A 188 -14.83 20.63 1.30
C TYR A 188 -14.09 20.24 2.55
N ASN A 189 -14.28 21.05 3.62
CA ASN A 189 -13.73 20.68 4.90
C ASN A 189 -14.39 19.37 5.37
N VAL A 190 -13.59 18.36 5.56
CA VAL A 190 -14.01 17.12 6.18
C VAL A 190 -13.78 17.26 7.66
N THR A 191 -14.83 17.19 8.47
CA THR A 191 -14.66 16.81 9.86
C THR A 191 -13.90 15.51 9.83
N ALA A 192 -12.72 15.53 10.40
CA ALA A 192 -11.92 14.34 10.45
C ALA A 192 -12.67 13.30 11.31
N ASP A 193 -13.36 12.36 10.66
CA ASP A 193 -13.64 11.05 11.20
C ASP A 193 -12.33 10.25 11.36
N SER A 194 -11.25 10.99 11.58
CA SER A 194 -9.96 10.45 11.90
C SER A 194 -9.95 10.19 13.40
N ILE A 195 -9.98 8.92 13.76
CA ILE A 195 -9.76 8.45 15.13
C ILE A 195 -8.45 8.94 15.75
N TYR A 196 -7.54 9.49 14.93
CA TYR A 196 -6.28 10.05 15.40
C TYR A 196 -6.42 11.44 15.99
N PHE A 197 -7.52 12.14 15.72
CA PHE A 197 -7.66 13.51 16.13
C PHE A 197 -9.11 13.74 16.55
N ASN A 198 -9.34 14.02 17.82
CA ASN A 198 -10.63 14.46 18.36
C ASN A 198 -10.94 15.88 17.85
N PHE A 199 -11.15 16.09 16.55
CA PHE A 199 -11.45 17.39 16.00
C PHE A 199 -12.92 17.59 15.76
N VAL A 200 -13.45 18.57 16.45
CA VAL A 200 -14.62 19.28 16.00
C VAL A 200 -14.10 20.51 15.25
N SER A 201 -14.06 20.44 13.93
CA SER A 201 -13.77 21.63 13.15
C SER A 201 -14.95 22.58 13.19
N ASP A 202 -14.73 23.82 13.62
CA ASP A 202 -15.72 24.90 13.51
C ASP A 202 -16.10 25.19 12.04
N TYR A 203 -15.42 24.57 11.08
CA TYR A 203 -15.57 24.76 9.64
C TYR A 203 -16.18 23.57 8.92
N LYS A 204 -16.91 22.71 9.64
CA LYS A 204 -17.56 21.51 9.09
C LYS A 204 -18.31 21.82 7.81
N ASP A 205 -18.06 20.99 6.76
CA ASP A 205 -18.70 21.07 5.45
C ASP A 205 -18.49 22.41 4.70
N GLY A 206 -17.59 23.28 5.18
CA GLY A 206 -17.21 24.51 4.48
C GLY A 206 -16.49 24.20 3.18
N GLN A 207 -16.94 24.81 2.06
CA GLN A 207 -16.26 24.74 0.76
C GLN A 207 -15.07 25.69 0.75
N LEU A 208 -13.88 25.22 0.43
CA LEU A 208 -12.71 26.07 0.20
C LEU A 208 -12.89 26.89 -1.08
N LEU A 209 -12.96 28.21 -0.96
CA LEU A 209 -13.12 29.14 -2.08
C LEU A 209 -11.77 29.62 -2.59
N THR A 210 -10.92 30.08 -1.68
CA THR A 210 -9.57 30.56 -2.02
C THR A 210 -8.55 30.09 -0.99
N PHE A 211 -7.31 29.99 -1.46
CA PHE A 211 -6.13 29.74 -0.67
C PHE A 211 -5.06 30.75 -1.06
N ASP A 212 -4.68 31.63 -0.15
CA ASP A 212 -3.84 32.80 -0.44
C ASP A 212 -4.32 33.61 -1.66
N GLY A 213 -5.64 33.70 -1.82
CA GLY A 213 -6.28 34.38 -2.94
C GLY A 213 -6.27 33.62 -4.27
N LYS A 214 -5.74 32.39 -4.31
CA LYS A 214 -5.75 31.51 -5.50
C LYS A 214 -6.93 30.55 -5.48
N ASP A 215 -7.35 30.07 -6.65
CA ASP A 215 -8.31 28.97 -6.75
C ASP A 215 -7.67 27.68 -6.15
N PRO A 216 -8.36 26.92 -5.32
CA PRO A 216 -7.84 25.67 -4.78
C PRO A 216 -7.38 24.65 -5.84
N LYS A 217 -7.90 24.72 -7.05
CA LYS A 217 -7.45 23.87 -8.18
C LYS A 217 -6.01 24.14 -8.59
N ASP A 218 -5.55 25.40 -8.43
CA ASP A 218 -4.19 25.81 -8.76
C ASP A 218 -3.17 25.31 -7.73
N LEU A 219 -3.64 24.83 -6.56
CA LEU A 219 -2.77 24.33 -5.49
C LEU A 219 -2.24 22.92 -5.72
N CYS A 220 -2.74 22.23 -6.72
CA CYS A 220 -2.40 20.83 -6.97
C CYS A 220 -0.88 20.58 -7.05
N PHE A 221 -0.13 21.61 -7.51
CA PHE A 221 1.32 21.56 -7.70
C PHE A 221 2.11 22.39 -6.69
N ASP A 222 1.45 23.31 -5.99
CA ASP A 222 2.11 24.14 -4.97
C ASP A 222 2.40 23.34 -3.69
N PHE A 223 1.50 22.42 -3.34
CA PHE A 223 1.66 21.50 -2.22
C PHE A 223 2.06 20.12 -2.74
N LEU A 224 3.34 19.93 -2.89
CA LEU A 224 3.92 18.64 -3.28
C LEU A 224 3.95 17.67 -2.09
N GLU A 225 2.84 17.59 -1.36
CA GLU A 225 2.75 16.76 -0.16
C GLU A 225 1.96 15.47 -0.40
N ARG A 226 2.49 14.38 0.08
CA ARG A 226 1.86 13.12 0.50
C ARG A 226 1.12 12.27 -0.55
N SER A 227 0.79 12.78 -1.73
CA SER A 227 0.18 11.99 -2.81
C SER A 227 0.42 12.62 -4.17
N SER A 228 0.52 11.79 -5.19
CA SER A 228 0.53 12.27 -6.56
C SER A 228 -0.80 12.94 -6.90
N PRO A 229 -0.80 14.08 -7.60
CA PRO A 229 -2.03 14.64 -8.14
C PRO A 229 -2.72 13.63 -9.08
N ALA A 230 -4.04 13.56 -9.00
CA ALA A 230 -4.87 12.80 -9.92
C ALA A 230 -5.56 13.72 -10.93
N TYR A 231 -6.04 13.19 -12.04
CA TYR A 231 -6.76 13.97 -13.05
C TYR A 231 -8.25 13.64 -13.03
N ASP A 232 -9.07 14.64 -12.75
CA ASP A 232 -10.53 14.55 -12.87
C ASP A 232 -10.96 14.88 -14.30
N LYS A 233 -11.28 13.85 -15.06
CA LYS A 233 -11.72 13.99 -16.46
C LYS A 233 -13.08 14.69 -16.59
N GLY A 234 -13.94 14.59 -15.58
CA GLY A 234 -15.26 15.23 -15.58
C GLY A 234 -15.18 16.76 -15.44
N ASN A 235 -14.26 17.22 -14.63
CA ASN A 235 -14.02 18.64 -14.35
C ASN A 235 -12.81 19.21 -15.10
N ASP A 236 -12.12 18.39 -15.92
CA ASP A 236 -10.94 18.76 -16.71
C ASP A 236 -9.87 19.47 -15.86
N CYS A 237 -9.55 18.91 -14.72
CA CYS A 237 -8.56 19.50 -13.82
C CYS A 237 -7.75 18.43 -13.07
N TYR A 238 -6.54 18.80 -12.68
CA TYR A 238 -5.79 18.01 -11.72
C TYR A 238 -6.26 18.34 -10.30
N PHE A 239 -6.24 17.36 -9.43
CA PHE A 239 -6.65 17.52 -8.05
C PHE A 239 -5.83 16.60 -7.13
N ARG A 240 -5.91 16.87 -5.85
CA ARG A 240 -5.47 15.98 -4.78
C ARG A 240 -6.68 15.53 -3.99
N ASP A 241 -6.73 14.28 -3.59
CA ASP A 241 -7.85 13.74 -2.83
C ASP A 241 -8.13 14.54 -1.56
N THR A 242 -7.05 14.94 -0.90
CA THR A 242 -7.13 15.63 0.38
C THR A 242 -6.00 16.65 0.51
N LEU A 243 -6.35 17.84 1.00
CA LEU A 243 -5.41 18.87 1.43
C LEU A 243 -5.46 18.90 2.96
N TRP A 244 -4.31 18.75 3.62
CA TRP A 244 -4.19 18.76 5.07
C TRP A 244 -3.30 19.92 5.53
N PHE A 245 -3.79 20.67 6.52
CA PHE A 245 -3.07 21.76 7.14
C PHE A 245 -3.04 21.58 8.64
N ASN A 246 -1.90 21.85 9.24
CA ASN A 246 -1.80 21.86 10.68
C ASN A 246 -2.03 23.29 11.18
N ASN A 247 -3.04 23.48 12.02
CA ASN A 247 -3.39 24.81 12.54
C ASN A 247 -2.52 25.16 13.75
N GLY A 248 -1.30 25.59 13.51
CA GLY A 248 -0.43 26.09 14.58
C GLY A 248 1.07 25.98 14.35
N ILE A 249 1.55 25.19 13.40
CA ILE A 249 2.98 25.09 13.06
C ILE A 249 3.15 25.23 11.54
N GLY A 250 4.23 25.87 11.12
CA GLY A 250 4.61 25.95 9.71
C GLY A 250 4.29 27.28 9.07
N THR A 251 4.19 27.30 7.74
CA THR A 251 3.89 28.50 6.95
C THR A 251 2.42 28.89 7.13
N GLU A 252 2.19 30.17 7.33
CA GLU A 252 0.85 30.75 7.48
C GLU A 252 0.20 30.97 6.11
N HIS A 253 -1.05 30.53 5.97
CA HIS A 253 -1.87 30.69 4.79
C HIS A 253 -3.24 31.27 5.13
N THR A 254 -3.75 32.14 4.28
CA THR A 254 -5.10 32.67 4.42
C THR A 254 -6.07 31.90 3.52
N ILE A 255 -7.16 31.39 4.11
CA ILE A 255 -8.20 30.68 3.36
C ILE A 255 -9.55 31.36 3.50
N GLU A 256 -10.36 31.27 2.43
CA GLU A 256 -11.77 31.65 2.45
C GLU A 256 -12.66 30.42 2.28
N LEU A 257 -13.66 30.31 3.12
CA LEU A 257 -14.59 29.18 3.17
C LEU A 257 -16.01 29.67 2.94
N LEU A 258 -16.75 29.02 2.05
CA LEU A 258 -18.20 29.14 1.97
C LEU A 258 -18.84 28.11 2.88
N MET A 259 -19.46 28.55 3.96
CA MET A 259 -20.12 27.70 4.92
C MET A 259 -21.51 27.24 4.42
N PRO A 260 -22.06 26.12 4.96
CA PRO A 260 -23.36 25.60 4.56
C PRO A 260 -24.52 26.59 4.74
N ASP A 261 -24.39 27.55 5.64
CA ASP A 261 -25.37 28.62 5.87
C ASP A 261 -25.27 29.79 4.86
N GLY A 262 -24.33 29.72 3.93
CA GLY A 262 -24.07 30.74 2.90
C GLY A 262 -23.11 31.86 3.33
N ASN A 263 -22.62 31.84 4.57
CA ASN A 263 -21.64 32.83 5.02
C ASN A 263 -20.25 32.50 4.46
N ILE A 264 -19.48 33.55 4.15
CA ILE A 264 -18.06 33.42 3.80
C ILE A 264 -17.23 33.76 5.03
N ILE A 265 -16.33 32.86 5.38
CA ILE A 265 -15.41 33.02 6.52
C ILE A 265 -13.99 33.09 5.96
N THR A 266 -13.21 34.08 6.44
CA THR A 266 -11.76 34.15 6.19
C THR A 266 -11.04 33.73 7.47
N THR A 267 -10.11 32.81 7.37
CA THR A 267 -9.34 32.33 8.51
C THR A 267 -7.90 31.98 8.08
N THR A 268 -7.04 31.81 9.06
CA THR A 268 -5.65 31.43 8.85
C THR A 268 -5.45 29.94 9.17
N VAL A 269 -4.73 29.25 8.30
CA VAL A 269 -4.26 27.87 8.50
C VAL A 269 -2.74 27.84 8.41
N TYR A 270 -2.13 26.85 9.00
CA TYR A 270 -0.68 26.69 9.00
C TYR A 270 -0.34 25.36 8.33
N GLU A 271 0.57 25.41 7.37
CA GLU A 271 1.11 24.22 6.76
C GLU A 271 2.06 23.52 7.73
N SER A 272 1.99 22.22 7.78
CA SER A 272 2.95 21.40 8.54
C SER A 272 3.46 20.26 7.66
N PRO A 273 4.75 19.99 7.70
CA PRO A 273 5.33 18.82 7.06
C PRO A 273 5.00 17.51 7.81
N ALA A 274 4.01 17.54 8.72
CA ALA A 274 3.66 16.35 9.49
C ALA A 274 3.26 15.19 8.57
N TYR A 275 4.11 14.20 8.50
CA TYR A 275 3.86 12.94 7.82
C TYR A 275 3.15 11.98 8.77
N ASP A 276 2.10 11.28 8.29
CA ASP A 276 1.45 10.24 9.08
C ASP A 276 2.46 9.17 9.47
N MET A 277 2.76 9.10 10.75
CA MET A 277 3.74 8.15 11.26
C MET A 277 3.20 6.73 11.12
N PRO A 278 3.88 5.85 10.37
CA PRO A 278 3.38 4.50 10.08
C PRO A 278 3.28 3.58 11.31
N TRP A 279 3.71 4.04 12.48
CA TRP A 279 3.58 3.31 13.76
C TRP A 279 2.44 3.78 14.66
N ALA A 280 1.61 4.70 14.20
CA ALA A 280 0.37 4.99 14.88
C ALA A 280 -0.63 3.86 14.60
N ASP A 281 -0.46 2.73 15.29
CA ASP A 281 -1.38 1.62 15.26
C ASP A 281 -2.73 2.05 15.84
N SER A 282 -3.70 2.33 15.01
CA SER A 282 -5.09 2.40 15.43
C SER A 282 -6.00 1.94 14.29
N PRO A 283 -6.93 1.04 14.56
CA PRO A 283 -7.90 0.60 13.57
C PRO A 283 -8.83 1.76 13.18
N ARG A 284 -8.96 2.01 11.88
CA ARG A 284 -9.93 2.98 11.35
C ARG A 284 -11.32 2.38 11.46
N THR A 285 -12.16 2.97 12.29
CA THR A 285 -13.60 2.67 12.31
C THR A 285 -14.34 3.90 11.76
N TYR A 286 -15.23 3.68 10.80
CA TYR A 286 -16.14 4.70 10.29
C TYR A 286 -17.56 4.40 10.81
N PRO A 287 -17.95 4.90 12.02
CA PRO A 287 -19.23 4.54 12.61
C PRO A 287 -20.44 5.14 11.89
N GLU A 288 -20.28 6.24 11.16
CA GLU A 288 -21.37 7.07 10.70
C GLU A 288 -21.90 6.78 9.28
N LEU A 289 -21.24 5.91 8.51
CA LEU A 289 -21.72 5.53 7.17
C LEU A 289 -22.55 4.23 7.14
N MET A 290 -22.82 3.67 8.30
CA MET A 290 -23.69 2.51 8.44
C MET A 290 -25.12 2.95 8.66
N PRO A 291 -26.09 2.53 7.83
CA PRO A 291 -27.47 2.52 8.28
C PRO A 291 -27.50 1.71 9.57
N ASP A 292 -28.21 2.21 10.60
CA ASP A 292 -28.38 1.52 11.86
C ASP A 292 -28.59 0.03 11.62
N ALA A 293 -27.56 -0.76 11.84
CA ALA A 293 -27.70 -2.19 11.95
C ALA A 293 -28.49 -2.40 13.22
N GLY A 294 -29.80 -2.55 13.06
CA GLY A 294 -30.71 -2.81 14.16
C GLY A 294 -30.06 -3.88 15.03
N SER A 295 -29.99 -3.56 16.32
CA SER A 295 -29.49 -4.46 17.35
C SER A 295 -30.20 -5.81 17.23
N SER A 296 -29.58 -6.76 16.55
CA SER A 296 -29.93 -8.16 16.72
C SER A 296 -29.09 -8.66 17.89
N ASP A 297 -29.73 -8.72 19.03
CA ASP A 297 -29.27 -9.54 20.14
C ASP A 297 -29.10 -10.99 19.68
N GLU A 298 -28.06 -11.59 20.21
CA GLU A 298 -27.65 -13.00 20.25
C GLU A 298 -26.48 -13.37 19.33
N THR A 299 -25.30 -13.17 19.85
CA THR A 299 -24.31 -14.11 20.43
C THR A 299 -24.09 -15.41 19.68
N ASP A 300 -23.03 -15.41 18.84
CA ASP A 300 -22.02 -16.47 18.89
C ASP A 300 -20.65 -15.79 18.90
N ALA A 301 -19.97 -15.94 20.02
CA ALA A 301 -18.74 -15.23 20.34
C ALA A 301 -17.60 -15.64 19.41
N VAL A 302 -17.34 -14.81 18.40
CA VAL A 302 -16.02 -14.71 17.78
C VAL A 302 -15.13 -13.92 18.76
N PRO A 303 -13.89 -14.28 19.00
CA PRO A 303 -13.00 -13.50 19.87
C PRO A 303 -12.94 -12.06 19.39
N ASP A 304 -13.19 -11.14 20.29
CA ASP A 304 -13.43 -9.71 20.10
C ASP A 304 -12.17 -8.92 19.64
N ASP A 305 -11.08 -9.60 19.30
CA ASP A 305 -9.74 -9.01 19.11
C ASP A 305 -9.24 -9.01 17.66
N ALA A 306 -9.99 -9.52 16.69
CA ALA A 306 -9.58 -9.46 15.28
C ALA A 306 -10.35 -8.35 14.55
N PRO A 307 -9.68 -7.39 13.90
CA PRO A 307 -10.36 -6.37 13.11
C PRO A 307 -11.17 -7.05 12.00
N GLN A 308 -12.48 -6.81 12.00
CA GLN A 308 -13.38 -7.32 10.98
C GLN A 308 -13.09 -6.63 9.65
N THR A 309 -12.66 -7.38 8.62
CA THR A 309 -12.29 -6.81 7.32
C THR A 309 -13.45 -6.79 6.31
N TYR A 310 -14.62 -7.30 6.69
CA TYR A 310 -15.82 -7.23 5.86
C TYR A 310 -17.10 -7.24 6.70
N ARG A 311 -18.21 -6.80 6.08
CA ARG A 311 -19.57 -6.86 6.64
C ARG A 311 -20.55 -7.25 5.56
N ILE A 312 -21.57 -8.04 5.92
CA ILE A 312 -22.63 -8.47 5.00
C ILE A 312 -23.99 -8.05 5.56
N ALA A 313 -24.76 -7.35 4.74
CA ALA A 313 -26.16 -7.02 5.04
C ALA A 313 -27.08 -7.64 3.98
N LYS A 314 -28.31 -7.96 4.37
CA LYS A 314 -29.29 -8.65 3.55
C LYS A 314 -30.57 -7.83 3.45
N ASP A 315 -31.13 -7.71 2.26
CA ASP A 315 -32.46 -7.14 1.99
C ASP A 315 -33.32 -8.16 1.25
N PRO A 316 -34.14 -8.97 1.98
CA PRO A 316 -35.00 -9.98 1.37
C PRO A 316 -36.09 -9.39 0.47
N GLU A 317 -36.59 -8.18 0.77
CA GLU A 317 -37.64 -7.53 -0.03
C GLU A 317 -37.14 -7.13 -1.40
N ARG A 318 -35.87 -6.68 -1.49
CA ARG A 318 -35.23 -6.33 -2.76
C ARG A 318 -34.40 -7.46 -3.37
N LYS A 319 -34.37 -8.62 -2.72
CA LYS A 319 -33.51 -9.75 -3.13
C LYS A 319 -32.07 -9.32 -3.33
N LEU A 320 -31.52 -8.62 -2.36
CA LEU A 320 -30.22 -7.96 -2.43
C LEU A 320 -29.34 -8.36 -1.27
N VAL A 321 -28.06 -8.59 -1.57
CA VAL A 321 -26.99 -8.71 -0.58
C VAL A 321 -26.00 -7.56 -0.76
N TYR A 322 -25.65 -6.89 0.31
CA TYR A 322 -24.61 -5.86 0.38
C TYR A 322 -23.40 -6.43 1.12
N LEU A 323 -22.25 -6.38 0.47
CA LEU A 323 -20.96 -6.73 1.02
C LEU A 323 -20.10 -5.46 1.11
N GLU A 324 -19.75 -5.03 2.31
CA GLU A 324 -18.67 -4.07 2.54
C GLU A 324 -17.36 -4.82 2.73
N SER A 325 -16.39 -4.57 1.86
CA SER A 325 -15.05 -5.16 1.90
C SER A 325 -14.05 -4.07 2.26
N LEU A 326 -13.52 -4.09 3.47
CA LEU A 326 -12.63 -3.05 4.02
C LEU A 326 -11.16 -3.30 3.70
N SER A 327 -10.79 -4.57 3.41
CA SER A 327 -9.42 -4.96 3.05
C SER A 327 -9.42 -6.25 2.25
N CYS A 328 -8.47 -6.40 1.34
CA CYS A 328 -8.25 -7.62 0.58
C CYS A 328 -7.40 -8.63 1.38
N ASN A 329 -7.94 -9.10 2.51
CA ASN A 329 -7.27 -10.07 3.39
C ASN A 329 -7.52 -11.51 2.94
N GLU A 330 -6.52 -12.15 2.33
CA GLU A 330 -6.63 -13.53 1.83
C GLU A 330 -6.93 -14.54 2.95
N GLY A 331 -6.44 -14.29 4.16
CA GLY A 331 -6.71 -15.17 5.31
C GLY A 331 -8.19 -15.27 5.68
N GLU A 332 -9.00 -14.28 5.30
CA GLU A 332 -10.44 -14.25 5.56
C GLU A 332 -11.29 -14.54 4.31
N ALA A 333 -10.68 -14.58 3.13
CA ALA A 333 -11.40 -14.71 1.87
C ALA A 333 -12.31 -15.95 1.80
N ALA A 334 -11.83 -17.09 2.27
CA ALA A 334 -12.61 -18.34 2.25
C ALA A 334 -13.86 -18.25 3.15
N ARG A 335 -13.72 -17.67 4.35
CA ARG A 335 -14.84 -17.45 5.28
C ARG A 335 -15.83 -16.44 4.72
N LEU A 336 -15.33 -15.33 4.16
CA LEU A 336 -16.17 -14.33 3.51
C LEU A 336 -17.00 -14.94 2.38
N VAL A 337 -16.40 -15.78 1.53
CA VAL A 337 -17.10 -16.46 0.43
C VAL A 337 -18.19 -17.39 0.96
N GLU A 338 -17.95 -18.13 2.05
CA GLU A 338 -18.95 -18.96 2.69
C GLU A 338 -20.12 -18.10 3.21
N ASP A 339 -19.82 -17.04 3.98
CA ASP A 339 -20.81 -16.13 4.54
C ASP A 339 -21.62 -15.42 3.42
N LEU A 340 -20.95 -14.96 2.37
CA LEU A 340 -21.58 -14.31 1.22
C LEU A 340 -22.50 -15.28 0.47
N THR A 341 -22.04 -16.50 0.21
CA THR A 341 -22.82 -17.52 -0.50
C THR A 341 -24.07 -17.91 0.30
N ASN A 342 -23.94 -18.04 1.61
CA ASN A 342 -25.07 -18.31 2.51
C ASN A 342 -26.08 -17.16 2.51
N ALA A 343 -25.59 -15.91 2.59
CA ALA A 343 -26.45 -14.73 2.54
C ALA A 343 -27.20 -14.60 1.20
N LEU A 344 -26.53 -14.86 0.09
CA LEU A 344 -27.13 -14.86 -1.26
C LEU A 344 -28.25 -15.92 -1.39
N ALA A 345 -28.00 -17.10 -0.87
CA ALA A 345 -28.98 -18.20 -0.89
C ALA A 345 -30.18 -17.93 0.02
N GLU A 346 -29.96 -17.37 1.21
CA GLU A 346 -30.98 -17.08 2.21
C GLU A 346 -32.05 -16.13 1.69
N VAL A 347 -31.66 -15.08 0.96
CA VAL A 347 -32.61 -14.07 0.43
C VAL A 347 -32.99 -14.34 -1.03
N ASP A 348 -32.57 -15.45 -1.62
CA ASP A 348 -32.74 -15.73 -3.07
C ASP A 348 -32.30 -14.52 -3.92
N ALA A 349 -31.10 -14.00 -3.63
CA ALA A 349 -30.65 -12.73 -4.16
C ALA A 349 -30.58 -12.72 -5.70
N ASP A 350 -30.97 -11.61 -6.30
CA ASP A 350 -30.76 -11.30 -7.72
C ASP A 350 -29.69 -10.23 -7.94
N THR A 351 -29.38 -9.50 -6.85
CA THR A 351 -28.45 -8.37 -6.88
C THR A 351 -27.43 -8.48 -5.75
N VAL A 352 -26.18 -8.13 -6.08
CA VAL A 352 -25.08 -8.02 -5.14
C VAL A 352 -24.48 -6.62 -5.25
N ILE A 353 -24.34 -5.92 -4.12
CA ILE A 353 -23.56 -4.69 -4.03
C ILE A 353 -22.27 -5.04 -3.29
N ILE A 354 -21.12 -4.76 -3.90
CA ILE A 354 -19.81 -4.89 -3.29
C ILE A 354 -19.27 -3.49 -3.08
N ASP A 355 -19.03 -3.11 -1.85
CA ASP A 355 -18.51 -1.80 -1.49
C ASP A 355 -17.02 -1.90 -1.14
N ILE A 356 -16.19 -1.33 -1.99
CA ILE A 356 -14.73 -1.24 -1.80
C ILE A 356 -14.26 0.21 -1.62
N ARG A 357 -15.17 1.14 -1.34
CA ARG A 357 -14.82 2.57 -1.27
C ARG A 357 -13.75 2.90 -0.23
N SER A 358 -13.67 2.15 0.85
CA SER A 358 -12.65 2.32 1.90
C SER A 358 -11.54 1.26 1.85
N ASN A 359 -11.51 0.43 0.79
CA ASN A 359 -10.58 -0.69 0.68
C ASN A 359 -9.25 -0.27 0.07
N LYS A 360 -8.19 -0.29 0.87
CA LYS A 360 -6.83 0.06 0.44
C LYS A 360 -6.04 -1.10 -0.18
N GLY A 361 -6.73 -2.19 -0.53
CA GLY A 361 -6.11 -3.36 -1.15
C GLY A 361 -5.65 -4.42 -0.15
N GLY A 362 -4.65 -5.17 -0.56
CA GLY A 362 -4.08 -6.32 0.14
C GLY A 362 -3.57 -7.36 -0.84
N THR A 363 -4.06 -8.61 -0.76
CA THR A 363 -3.62 -9.67 -1.68
C THR A 363 -4.53 -9.79 -2.91
N THR A 364 -3.93 -10.06 -4.05
CA THR A 364 -4.66 -10.25 -5.32
C THR A 364 -5.50 -11.53 -5.32
N GLY A 365 -5.06 -12.58 -4.62
CA GLY A 365 -5.80 -13.84 -4.48
C GLY A 365 -7.17 -13.66 -3.83
N TYR A 366 -7.30 -12.68 -2.91
CA TYR A 366 -8.60 -12.30 -2.35
C TYR A 366 -9.61 -11.92 -3.42
N CYS A 367 -9.21 -11.10 -4.40
CA CYS A 367 -10.11 -10.63 -5.46
C CYS A 367 -10.68 -11.77 -6.25
N SER A 368 -9.83 -12.68 -6.74
CA SER A 368 -10.27 -13.88 -7.48
C SER A 368 -11.19 -14.76 -6.63
N THR A 369 -10.88 -14.93 -5.36
CA THR A 369 -11.67 -15.76 -4.45
C THR A 369 -13.06 -15.16 -4.20
N VAL A 370 -13.16 -13.87 -3.90
CA VAL A 370 -14.45 -13.21 -3.63
C VAL A 370 -15.29 -13.11 -4.88
N LEU A 371 -14.69 -12.74 -6.02
CA LEU A 371 -15.42 -12.63 -7.29
C LEU A 371 -15.92 -14.01 -7.78
N SER A 372 -15.24 -15.09 -7.43
CA SER A 372 -15.70 -16.44 -7.78
C SER A 372 -17.09 -16.77 -7.22
N ALA A 373 -17.49 -16.19 -6.09
CA ALA A 373 -18.80 -16.40 -5.48
C ALA A 373 -19.93 -15.67 -6.20
N VAL A 374 -19.63 -14.65 -7.00
CA VAL A 374 -20.62 -13.78 -7.64
C VAL A 374 -20.55 -13.83 -9.18
N PHE A 375 -19.46 -14.30 -9.76
CA PHE A 375 -19.35 -14.55 -11.20
C PHE A 375 -19.93 -15.91 -11.55
N SER A 376 -20.80 -15.97 -12.57
CA SER A 376 -21.46 -17.19 -13.04
C SER A 376 -20.65 -17.96 -14.06
N HIS A 377 -19.64 -17.36 -14.66
CA HIS A 377 -18.73 -17.94 -15.63
C HIS A 377 -17.30 -17.51 -15.40
N ASP A 378 -16.36 -18.30 -15.91
CA ASP A 378 -14.93 -18.04 -15.78
C ASP A 378 -14.56 -16.71 -16.43
N TYR A 379 -13.67 -15.98 -15.77
CA TYR A 379 -13.14 -14.72 -16.23
C TYR A 379 -11.62 -14.73 -16.17
N HIS A 380 -10.98 -14.23 -17.22
CA HIS A 380 -9.54 -14.11 -17.34
C HIS A 380 -9.15 -12.67 -17.60
N TYR A 381 -8.25 -12.16 -16.79
CA TYR A 381 -7.64 -10.86 -16.96
C TYR A 381 -6.13 -10.99 -17.17
N SER A 382 -5.60 -10.24 -18.13
CA SER A 382 -4.18 -10.19 -18.44
C SER A 382 -3.73 -8.74 -18.57
N GLY A 383 -2.67 -8.37 -17.85
CA GLY A 383 -2.11 -7.01 -17.88
C GLY A 383 -0.60 -7.02 -18.01
N ASP A 384 -0.07 -6.13 -18.86
CA ASP A 384 1.37 -5.97 -19.02
C ASP A 384 1.93 -4.96 -18.01
N VAL A 385 3.04 -5.33 -17.39
CA VAL A 385 3.82 -4.50 -16.49
C VAL A 385 5.09 -4.06 -17.18
N ILE A 386 5.40 -2.78 -17.11
CA ILE A 386 6.60 -2.17 -17.70
C ILE A 386 7.43 -1.51 -16.61
N GLY A 387 8.75 -1.63 -16.71
CA GLY A 387 9.69 -0.93 -15.85
C GLY A 387 10.96 -0.52 -16.58
N CYS A 388 11.73 0.41 -16.00
CA CYS A 388 13.02 0.83 -16.53
C CYS A 388 14.09 -0.22 -16.29
N LYS A 389 14.89 -0.47 -17.33
CA LYS A 389 16.01 -1.41 -17.30
C LYS A 389 17.29 -0.72 -16.83
N ASN A 390 17.64 -0.91 -15.57
CA ASN A 390 18.87 -0.40 -14.96
C ASN A 390 19.63 -1.49 -14.19
N SER A 391 20.64 -1.12 -13.42
CA SER A 391 21.44 -2.06 -12.63
C SER A 391 20.64 -2.75 -11.52
N HIS A 392 19.71 -2.04 -10.87
CA HIS A 392 18.90 -2.56 -9.76
C HIS A 392 17.84 -3.52 -10.26
N THR A 393 17.04 -3.09 -11.25
CA THR A 393 15.99 -3.93 -11.85
C THR A 393 16.57 -5.17 -12.51
N LYS A 394 17.72 -5.06 -13.20
CA LYS A 394 18.44 -6.23 -13.74
C LYS A 394 18.90 -7.17 -12.65
N ARG A 395 19.47 -6.67 -11.57
CA ARG A 395 19.92 -7.49 -10.45
C ARG A 395 18.76 -8.25 -9.83
N TYR A 396 17.63 -7.58 -9.58
CA TYR A 396 16.45 -8.18 -8.98
C TYR A 396 15.82 -9.23 -9.88
N TYR A 397 15.45 -8.86 -11.10
CA TYR A 397 14.70 -9.73 -12.02
C TYR A 397 15.55 -10.79 -12.73
N ASN A 398 16.88 -10.67 -12.73
CA ASN A 398 17.78 -11.72 -13.19
C ASN A 398 18.25 -12.66 -12.07
N ASP A 399 17.84 -12.45 -10.85
CA ASP A 399 18.16 -13.36 -9.75
C ASP A 399 17.67 -14.77 -10.07
N LEU A 400 18.52 -15.77 -9.81
CA LEU A 400 18.19 -17.18 -10.06
C LEU A 400 16.94 -17.61 -9.28
N PHE A 401 16.75 -17.06 -8.06
CA PHE A 401 15.57 -17.35 -7.24
C PHE A 401 14.31 -16.84 -7.93
N TYR A 402 14.32 -15.61 -8.39
CA TYR A 402 13.18 -15.03 -9.10
C TYR A 402 12.82 -15.84 -10.36
N ARG A 403 13.84 -16.21 -11.17
CA ARG A 403 13.64 -17.01 -12.39
C ARG A 403 13.11 -18.42 -12.15
N PHE A 404 13.43 -19.03 -11.00
CA PHE A 404 12.99 -20.41 -10.69
C PHE A 404 11.66 -20.48 -9.96
N PHE A 405 11.26 -19.43 -9.25
CA PHE A 405 10.09 -19.46 -8.37
C PHE A 405 8.97 -18.50 -8.79
N CYS A 406 9.23 -17.59 -9.73
CA CYS A 406 8.19 -16.76 -10.32
C CYS A 406 7.88 -17.29 -11.71
N ASP A 407 6.62 -17.66 -11.96
CA ASP A 407 6.15 -18.15 -13.26
C ASP A 407 6.15 -17.08 -14.36
N THR A 408 6.62 -15.89 -14.02
CA THR A 408 6.59 -14.71 -14.88
C THR A 408 7.81 -14.64 -15.78
N THR A 409 7.59 -14.62 -17.10
CA THR A 409 8.66 -14.47 -18.08
C THR A 409 8.96 -12.98 -18.31
N ILE A 410 10.11 -12.52 -17.82
CA ILE A 410 10.57 -11.16 -18.00
C ILE A 410 11.32 -10.99 -19.33
N LYS A 411 10.90 -10.00 -20.11
CA LYS A 411 11.52 -9.64 -21.39
C LYS A 411 12.24 -8.30 -21.24
N PHE A 412 13.53 -8.27 -21.53
CA PHE A 412 14.32 -7.04 -21.57
C PHE A 412 14.46 -6.56 -23.01
N SER A 413 14.04 -5.34 -23.31
CA SER A 413 14.12 -4.74 -24.64
C SER A 413 14.43 -3.24 -24.52
N GLY A 414 15.49 -2.80 -25.24
CA GLY A 414 15.94 -1.41 -25.14
C GLY A 414 16.27 -1.02 -23.69
N ASP A 415 15.68 0.06 -23.23
CA ASP A 415 15.85 0.60 -21.89
C ASP A 415 14.72 0.18 -20.92
N CYS A 416 13.86 -0.74 -21.33
CA CYS A 416 12.76 -1.24 -20.57
C CYS A 416 12.85 -2.76 -20.31
N PHE A 417 12.09 -3.22 -19.33
CA PHE A 417 11.67 -4.62 -19.19
C PHE A 417 10.16 -4.69 -19.12
N THR A 418 9.61 -5.83 -19.55
CA THR A 418 8.17 -6.08 -19.51
C THR A 418 7.90 -7.49 -19.05
N TYR A 419 6.78 -7.69 -18.39
CA TYR A 419 6.19 -9.00 -18.12
C TYR A 419 4.68 -8.89 -18.07
N THR A 420 3.99 -10.03 -18.19
CA THR A 420 2.53 -10.09 -18.15
C THR A 420 2.09 -10.76 -16.87
N GLU A 421 1.17 -10.16 -16.16
CA GLU A 421 0.45 -10.78 -15.04
C GLU A 421 -0.92 -11.25 -15.50
N ASN A 422 -1.32 -12.43 -15.01
CA ASN A 422 -2.57 -13.06 -15.34
C ASN A 422 -3.36 -13.36 -14.07
N PHE A 423 -4.64 -13.09 -14.11
CA PHE A 423 -5.57 -13.34 -13.02
C PHE A 423 -6.78 -14.09 -13.53
N ASP A 424 -7.02 -15.27 -12.95
CA ASP A 424 -8.14 -16.13 -13.28
C ASP A 424 -9.17 -16.11 -12.15
N VAL A 425 -10.44 -15.97 -12.52
CA VAL A 425 -11.58 -16.12 -11.62
C VAL A 425 -12.42 -17.28 -12.15
N THR A 426 -12.53 -18.33 -11.36
CA THR A 426 -13.45 -19.43 -11.67
C THR A 426 -14.85 -19.04 -11.23
N GLY A 427 -15.79 -18.96 -12.15
CA GLY A 427 -17.18 -18.60 -11.85
C GLY A 427 -17.90 -19.75 -11.16
N ASN A 428 -18.31 -19.53 -9.90
CA ASN A 428 -19.02 -20.53 -9.09
C ASN A 428 -20.43 -20.09 -8.69
N ALA A 429 -20.85 -18.88 -9.10
CA ALA A 429 -22.19 -18.40 -8.78
C ALA A 429 -23.27 -19.28 -9.46
N PRO A 430 -24.34 -19.66 -8.75
CA PRO A 430 -25.38 -20.56 -9.30
C PRO A 430 -26.28 -19.92 -10.35
N LYS A 431 -26.21 -18.58 -10.48
CA LYS A 431 -26.94 -17.77 -11.44
C LYS A 431 -26.24 -16.47 -11.75
N ASP A 432 -26.67 -15.76 -12.78
CA ASP A 432 -26.20 -14.42 -13.11
C ASP A 432 -26.76 -13.40 -12.10
N TYR A 433 -25.91 -12.89 -11.23
CA TYR A 433 -26.25 -11.76 -10.37
C TYR A 433 -26.04 -10.43 -11.11
N LYS A 434 -26.85 -9.42 -10.79
CA LYS A 434 -26.49 -8.02 -11.07
C LYS A 434 -25.50 -7.56 -10.02
N ILE A 435 -24.30 -7.24 -10.43
CA ILE A 435 -23.23 -6.83 -9.54
C ILE A 435 -23.05 -5.33 -9.64
N TYR A 436 -23.14 -4.64 -8.51
CA TYR A 436 -22.77 -3.22 -8.38
C TYR A 436 -21.54 -3.12 -7.53
N LEU A 437 -20.44 -2.60 -8.09
CA LEU A 437 -19.21 -2.33 -7.35
C LEU A 437 -19.13 -0.85 -7.03
N LEU A 438 -19.10 -0.52 -5.75
CA LEU A 438 -18.93 0.86 -5.28
C LEU A 438 -17.45 1.16 -5.12
N THR A 439 -16.98 2.20 -5.82
CA THR A 439 -15.57 2.60 -5.84
C THR A 439 -15.36 4.03 -5.37
N SER A 440 -14.19 4.31 -4.82
CA SER A 440 -13.75 5.67 -4.51
C SER A 440 -12.25 5.82 -4.79
N GLN A 441 -11.75 7.02 -4.60
CA GLN A 441 -10.30 7.33 -4.67
C GLN A 441 -9.49 6.66 -3.54
N GLU A 442 -10.13 6.06 -2.54
CA GLU A 442 -9.45 5.24 -1.54
C GLU A 442 -9.36 3.76 -1.94
N SER A 443 -10.12 3.35 -2.98
CA SER A 443 -10.02 1.99 -3.54
C SER A 443 -8.68 1.84 -4.25
N PHE A 444 -7.76 1.09 -3.64
CA PHE A 444 -6.36 1.07 -4.03
C PHE A 444 -5.79 -0.34 -4.17
N SER A 445 -4.74 -0.52 -4.99
CA SER A 445 -4.02 -1.78 -5.12
C SER A 445 -4.96 -2.93 -5.51
N SER A 446 -5.02 -4.02 -4.77
CA SER A 446 -5.90 -5.15 -5.09
C SER A 446 -7.39 -4.79 -5.18
N ALA A 447 -7.86 -3.73 -4.49
CA ALA A 447 -9.22 -3.23 -4.69
C ALA A 447 -9.41 -2.58 -6.08
N ASP A 448 -8.39 -1.90 -6.60
CA ASP A 448 -8.38 -1.40 -7.99
C ASP A 448 -8.38 -2.58 -8.99
N LEU A 449 -7.62 -3.65 -8.73
CA LEU A 449 -7.69 -4.87 -9.54
C LEU A 449 -9.11 -5.46 -9.55
N MET A 450 -9.77 -5.51 -8.40
CA MET A 450 -11.19 -5.96 -8.32
C MET A 450 -12.10 -5.06 -9.16
N ALA A 451 -11.92 -3.74 -9.09
CA ALA A 451 -12.68 -2.79 -9.91
C ALA A 451 -12.42 -3.04 -11.40
N ARG A 452 -11.19 -3.29 -11.79
CA ARG A 452 -10.82 -3.60 -13.17
C ARG A 452 -11.50 -4.87 -13.67
N MET A 453 -11.44 -5.96 -12.89
CA MET A 453 -12.11 -7.21 -13.24
C MET A 453 -13.64 -7.03 -13.39
N CYS A 454 -14.27 -6.28 -12.49
CA CYS A 454 -15.69 -6.00 -12.57
C CYS A 454 -16.06 -5.09 -13.75
N LYS A 455 -15.16 -4.17 -14.15
CA LYS A 455 -15.42 -3.28 -15.28
C LYS A 455 -15.61 -4.01 -16.61
N ASP A 456 -14.89 -5.10 -16.78
CA ASP A 456 -14.89 -5.90 -18.01
C ASP A 456 -15.85 -7.10 -17.93
N TYR A 457 -16.53 -7.30 -16.78
CA TYR A 457 -17.49 -8.39 -16.60
C TYR A 457 -18.93 -7.97 -16.94
N ASP A 458 -19.60 -8.71 -17.83
CA ASP A 458 -20.87 -8.29 -18.47
C ASP A 458 -21.99 -7.88 -17.51
N ASN A 459 -22.09 -8.53 -16.34
CA ASN A 459 -23.16 -8.30 -15.38
C ASN A 459 -22.76 -7.35 -14.23
N ALA A 460 -21.59 -6.71 -14.33
CA ALA A 460 -21.11 -5.78 -13.32
C ALA A 460 -21.18 -4.32 -13.77
N VAL A 461 -21.51 -3.44 -12.84
CA VAL A 461 -21.56 -1.98 -13.03
C VAL A 461 -20.78 -1.31 -11.91
N LEU A 462 -19.82 -0.46 -12.28
CA LEU A 462 -19.07 0.36 -11.34
C LEU A 462 -19.85 1.65 -11.06
N ILE A 463 -19.94 2.00 -9.77
CA ILE A 463 -20.61 3.22 -9.30
C ILE A 463 -19.67 3.93 -8.32
N GLY A 464 -19.42 5.21 -8.55
CA GLY A 464 -18.56 6.04 -7.70
C GLY A 464 -17.55 6.85 -8.48
N THR A 465 -16.43 7.13 -7.85
CA THR A 465 -15.31 7.85 -8.48
C THR A 465 -14.24 6.85 -8.96
N ASN A 466 -13.27 7.35 -9.73
CA ASN A 466 -12.11 6.56 -10.11
C ASN A 466 -11.42 6.00 -8.85
N THR A 467 -10.89 4.81 -8.99
CA THR A 467 -10.00 4.20 -8.00
C THR A 467 -8.65 4.91 -7.97
N LYS A 468 -7.85 4.66 -6.96
CA LYS A 468 -6.52 5.25 -6.80
C LYS A 468 -5.47 4.56 -7.69
N GLY A 469 -5.81 3.43 -8.30
CA GLY A 469 -4.95 2.72 -9.24
C GLY A 469 -4.08 1.63 -8.61
N GLU A 470 -3.05 1.24 -9.37
CA GLU A 470 -2.02 0.26 -9.01
C GLU A 470 -2.52 -1.16 -8.68
N GLY A 471 -3.65 -1.54 -9.25
CA GLY A 471 -4.21 -2.89 -9.10
C GLY A 471 -3.28 -4.01 -9.61
N ILE A 472 -2.42 -3.68 -10.56
CA ILE A 472 -1.33 -4.52 -11.02
C ILE A 472 -0.05 -3.69 -10.96
N CYS A 473 0.81 -4.01 -10.03
CA CYS A 473 2.12 -3.39 -9.92
C CYS A 473 3.17 -4.44 -9.59
N GLY A 474 4.39 -4.19 -10.03
CA GLY A 474 5.52 -5.04 -9.65
C GLY A 474 5.84 -4.92 -8.15
N THR A 475 6.74 -5.73 -7.71
CA THR A 475 7.22 -5.69 -6.32
C THR A 475 7.96 -4.38 -6.07
N SER A 476 7.57 -3.67 -5.01
CA SER A 476 8.30 -2.48 -4.55
C SER A 476 9.71 -2.85 -4.08
N PHE A 477 10.66 -2.02 -4.41
CA PHE A 477 12.04 -2.16 -3.95
C PHE A 477 12.22 -1.50 -2.59
N HIS A 478 12.99 -2.16 -1.74
CA HIS A 478 13.41 -1.65 -0.44
C HIS A 478 14.79 -1.03 -0.57
N CYS A 479 14.87 0.28 -0.44
CA CYS A 479 16.10 1.05 -0.51
C CYS A 479 16.39 1.69 0.85
N TYR A 480 17.68 1.78 1.19
CA TYR A 480 18.13 2.42 2.42
C TYR A 480 18.96 3.65 2.09
N LEU A 481 18.64 4.76 2.71
CA LEU A 481 19.44 5.98 2.57
C LEU A 481 20.85 5.78 3.15
N PRO A 482 21.89 6.33 2.52
CA PRO A 482 23.26 6.04 2.89
C PRO A 482 23.67 6.56 4.26
N GLU A 483 23.12 7.69 4.71
CA GLU A 483 23.49 8.36 5.94
C GLU A 483 22.53 8.05 7.09
N SER A 484 21.25 8.41 6.97
CA SER A 484 20.23 8.19 7.99
C SER A 484 19.84 6.74 8.20
N ARG A 485 20.02 5.92 7.19
CA ARG A 485 19.51 4.53 7.13
C ARG A 485 17.99 4.45 7.08
N PHE A 486 17.28 5.53 6.82
CA PHE A 486 15.85 5.46 6.56
C PHE A 486 15.59 4.54 5.38
N GLU A 487 14.50 3.78 5.49
CA GLU A 487 14.05 2.91 4.42
C GLU A 487 13.03 3.64 3.57
N PHE A 488 13.16 3.55 2.26
CA PHE A 488 12.08 3.92 1.37
C PHE A 488 11.73 2.75 0.44
N LEU A 489 10.43 2.56 0.28
CA LEU A 489 9.86 1.67 -0.71
C LEU A 489 9.54 2.48 -1.94
N TYR A 490 9.83 1.90 -3.09
CA TYR A 490 9.55 2.52 -4.35
C TYR A 490 9.21 1.46 -5.38
N ASN A 491 8.14 1.70 -6.14
CA ASN A 491 7.71 0.79 -7.18
C ASN A 491 8.29 1.22 -8.53
N PRO A 492 9.22 0.42 -9.13
CA PRO A 492 9.86 0.76 -10.39
C PRO A 492 9.03 0.37 -11.62
N THR A 493 7.75 0.06 -11.45
CA THR A 493 6.92 -0.48 -12.53
C THR A 493 5.60 0.24 -12.67
N VAL A 494 5.05 0.20 -13.86
CA VAL A 494 3.70 0.65 -14.18
C VAL A 494 2.97 -0.42 -14.96
N ASN A 495 1.67 -0.43 -14.86
CA ASN A 495 0.81 -1.23 -15.71
C ASN A 495 0.42 -0.42 -16.96
N THR A 496 0.48 -1.08 -18.11
CA THR A 496 -0.10 -0.54 -19.35
C THR A 496 -1.53 -1.07 -19.46
N ILE A 497 -2.45 -0.19 -19.33
CA ILE A 497 -3.87 -0.48 -19.57
C ILE A 497 -4.18 -0.22 -21.04
#